data_28f74e131cf2b4f54a1e8157eb4485b1
#
_entry.id   28f74e131cf2b4f54a1e8157eb4485b1
#
_cell.length_a   1.000
_cell.length_b   1.000
_cell.length_c   1.000
_cell.angle_alpha   90.00
_cell.angle_beta   90.00
_cell.angle_gamma   90.00
#
_symmetry.space_group_name_H-M   'P 1'
#
loop_
_entity.id
_entity.type
_entity.pdbx_description
1 polymer ?
#
loop_
_entity_poly.entity_id
_entity_poly.type
_entity_poly.pdbx_seq_one_letter_code
_entity_poly.pdbx_strand_id
1 'polypeptide(L)'
;VELFYYYECIDFLLPETEGNNIVGTVLPQKDTRQTLIFSAHYDSPYVFHFLDKFQTVYKFLIIIGIINYFFVTGLFFWFSFRLLQGGEVIIGSELIIILFLGLFAVIPFYFFITREVSPGFGDNLTAVFTIGKLAEFLSGKHNLPKLKHTRLVFLASDAEESGLRGAREFVRQHIIEFKNHPHFNFNLDSIYKSEYLTFFTSDVNKTVKLSNEKSRNCFDIAMELGYKAKIMSFPIGGGGTDAGEFAR
;
A
#
# COMPACT_ATOMS: atom_id res chain seq x y z
N VAL A 1 -0.17 0.44 15.00
CA VAL A 1 -0.87 -0.69 14.35
C VAL A 1 -1.28 -0.28 12.95
N GLU A 2 -2.05 0.79 12.76
CA GLU A 2 -2.44 1.27 11.42
C GLU A 2 -1.25 1.57 10.52
N LEU A 3 -0.30 2.37 10.96
CA LEU A 3 0.86 2.77 10.16
C LEU A 3 1.72 1.59 9.65
N PHE A 4 1.82 0.50 10.42
CA PHE A 4 2.68 -0.64 10.07
C PHE A 4 1.92 -1.82 9.47
N TYR A 5 0.66 -2.02 9.87
CA TYR A 5 -0.12 -3.19 9.50
C TYR A 5 -1.38 -2.84 8.69
N TYR A 6 -1.70 -1.56 8.55
CA TYR A 6 -2.92 -1.08 7.89
C TYR A 6 -4.20 -1.68 8.48
N TYR A 7 -4.24 -1.94 9.80
CA TYR A 7 -5.48 -2.34 10.49
C TYR A 7 -6.29 -1.11 10.90
N GLU A 8 -7.57 -1.16 10.66
CA GLU A 8 -8.56 -0.09 10.88
C GLU A 8 -8.91 0.07 12.37
N CYS A 9 -7.92 0.49 13.18
CA CYS A 9 -8.08 0.55 14.64
C CYS A 9 -8.82 1.79 15.13
N ILE A 10 -8.79 2.88 14.39
CA ILE A 10 -9.36 4.18 14.77
C ILE A 10 -10.47 4.67 13.82
N ASP A 11 -10.84 3.88 12.83
CA ASP A 11 -11.83 4.24 11.82
C ASP A 11 -13.17 4.65 12.43
N PHE A 12 -13.56 4.04 13.57
CA PHE A 12 -14.78 4.39 14.28
C PHE A 12 -14.83 5.85 14.78
N LEU A 13 -13.69 6.56 14.74
CA LEU A 13 -13.57 7.99 15.09
C LEU A 13 -13.66 8.90 13.87
N LEU A 14 -13.63 8.34 12.66
CA LEU A 14 -13.55 9.10 11.42
C LEU A 14 -14.92 9.07 10.70
N PRO A 15 -15.25 10.12 9.94
CA PRO A 15 -16.45 10.09 9.12
C PRO A 15 -16.33 9.03 8.02
N GLU A 16 -17.41 8.30 7.79
CA GLU A 16 -17.50 7.33 6.69
C GLU A 16 -17.57 8.06 5.35
N THR A 17 -16.87 7.51 4.37
CA THR A 17 -16.94 7.92 2.96
C THR A 17 -17.16 6.71 2.09
N GLU A 18 -17.91 6.88 1.01
CA GLU A 18 -18.14 5.81 0.04
C GLU A 18 -16.98 5.76 -0.96
N GLY A 19 -16.47 4.53 -1.20
CA GLY A 19 -15.51 4.21 -2.26
C GLY A 19 -16.09 3.16 -3.20
N ASN A 20 -15.60 3.10 -4.44
CA ASN A 20 -16.14 2.21 -5.46
C ASN A 20 -15.03 1.47 -6.19
N ASN A 21 -14.96 0.16 -6.04
CA ASN A 21 -14.11 -0.68 -6.88
C ASN A 21 -14.75 -0.91 -8.25
N ILE A 22 -13.96 -0.86 -9.32
CA ILE A 22 -14.38 -1.19 -10.68
C ILE A 22 -13.86 -2.59 -11.00
N VAL A 23 -14.78 -3.50 -11.32
CA VAL A 23 -14.45 -4.91 -11.55
C VAL A 23 -14.91 -5.36 -12.92
N GLY A 24 -13.98 -5.86 -13.73
CA GLY A 24 -14.24 -6.55 -14.98
C GLY A 24 -13.94 -8.04 -14.84
N THR A 25 -14.82 -8.90 -15.38
CA THR A 25 -14.63 -10.34 -15.29
C THR A 25 -14.74 -11.00 -16.67
N VAL A 26 -13.79 -11.88 -16.99
CA VAL A 26 -13.85 -12.77 -18.14
C VAL A 26 -14.03 -14.20 -17.64
N LEU A 27 -15.17 -14.78 -17.95
CA LEU A 27 -15.51 -16.14 -17.55
C LEU A 27 -14.78 -17.17 -18.43
N PRO A 28 -14.36 -18.32 -17.87
CA PRO A 28 -13.79 -19.40 -18.65
C PRO A 28 -14.85 -20.11 -19.49
N GLN A 29 -14.41 -20.86 -20.49
CA GLN A 29 -15.33 -21.65 -21.34
C GLN A 29 -15.99 -22.83 -20.62
N LYS A 30 -15.38 -23.31 -19.54
CA LYS A 30 -15.82 -24.42 -18.70
C LYS A 30 -15.89 -24.01 -17.24
N ASP A 31 -16.02 -24.98 -16.36
CA ASP A 31 -15.94 -24.81 -14.91
C ASP A 31 -14.65 -24.04 -14.49
N THR A 32 -14.77 -23.09 -13.59
CA THR A 32 -13.65 -22.36 -13.05
C THR A 32 -12.82 -23.27 -12.14
N ARG A 33 -11.53 -23.40 -12.42
CA ARG A 33 -10.57 -24.15 -11.59
C ARG A 33 -9.52 -23.27 -10.96
N GLN A 34 -9.31 -22.07 -11.51
CA GLN A 34 -8.43 -21.06 -10.95
C GLN A 34 -8.88 -19.66 -11.36
N THR A 35 -8.50 -18.67 -10.59
CA THR A 35 -8.74 -17.26 -10.89
C THR A 35 -7.42 -16.49 -10.94
N LEU A 36 -7.23 -15.72 -12.01
CA LEU A 36 -6.15 -14.73 -12.09
C LEU A 36 -6.77 -13.34 -11.93
N ILE A 37 -6.24 -12.57 -11.00
CA ILE A 37 -6.68 -11.22 -10.68
C ILE A 37 -5.56 -10.27 -11.08
N PHE A 38 -5.87 -9.27 -11.90
CA PHE A 38 -4.98 -8.17 -12.22
C PHE A 38 -5.54 -6.92 -11.56
N SER A 39 -4.79 -6.34 -10.64
CA SER A 39 -5.24 -5.19 -9.86
C SER A 39 -4.32 -3.99 -10.00
N ALA A 40 -4.89 -2.81 -9.91
CA ALA A 40 -4.23 -1.53 -9.77
C ALA A 40 -5.21 -0.55 -9.13
N HIS A 41 -4.74 0.35 -8.25
CA HIS A 41 -5.62 1.37 -7.69
C HIS A 41 -5.78 2.55 -8.65
N TYR A 42 -6.90 3.25 -8.57
CA TYR A 42 -7.19 4.40 -9.42
C TYR A 42 -7.32 5.72 -8.66
N ASP A 43 -7.35 5.66 -7.33
CA ASP A 43 -7.28 6.84 -6.48
C ASP A 43 -5.87 7.44 -6.49
N SER A 44 -5.76 8.68 -6.06
CA SER A 44 -4.50 9.43 -6.08
C SER A 44 -4.28 10.13 -4.75
N PRO A 45 -3.03 10.19 -4.27
CA PRO A 45 -2.70 10.83 -3.00
C PRO A 45 -2.82 12.35 -3.09
N TYR A 46 -2.96 12.98 -1.93
CA TYR A 46 -2.70 14.40 -1.82
C TYR A 46 -1.21 14.71 -1.99
N VAL A 47 -0.91 15.87 -2.60
CA VAL A 47 0.48 16.31 -2.78
C VAL A 47 1.12 16.60 -1.43
N PHE A 48 2.26 15.96 -1.16
CA PHE A 48 3.10 16.25 -0.01
C PHE A 48 3.98 17.46 -0.30
N HIS A 49 3.66 18.60 0.30
CA HIS A 49 4.30 19.89 0.02
C HIS A 49 5.84 19.85 0.11
N PHE A 50 6.36 19.28 1.19
CA PHE A 50 7.81 19.21 1.40
C PHE A 50 8.49 18.18 0.50
N LEU A 51 7.81 17.10 0.15
CA LEU A 51 8.34 16.09 -0.78
C LEU A 51 8.44 16.66 -2.19
N ASP A 52 7.44 17.40 -2.62
CA ASP A 52 7.39 18.02 -3.96
C ASP A 52 8.48 19.10 -4.12
N LYS A 53 8.57 20.03 -3.18
CA LYS A 53 9.42 21.24 -3.34
C LYS A 53 10.76 21.17 -2.62
N PHE A 54 10.85 20.41 -1.52
CA PHE A 54 11.99 20.44 -0.58
C PHE A 54 12.34 19.04 -0.07
N GLN A 55 12.71 18.12 -0.95
CA GLN A 55 12.94 16.70 -0.61
C GLN A 55 13.90 16.47 0.58
N THR A 56 14.94 17.30 0.72
CA THR A 56 15.86 17.21 1.86
C THR A 56 15.18 17.60 3.17
N VAL A 57 14.39 18.68 3.15
CA VAL A 57 13.60 19.13 4.31
C VAL A 57 12.58 18.06 4.71
N TYR A 58 11.90 17.45 3.72
CA TYR A 58 10.98 16.35 3.94
C TYR A 58 11.61 15.22 4.75
N LYS A 59 12.77 14.71 4.29
CA LYS A 59 13.50 13.63 4.99
C LYS A 59 13.87 14.02 6.41
N PHE A 60 14.32 15.26 6.60
CA PHE A 60 14.71 15.77 7.92
C PHE A 60 13.50 15.87 8.87
N LEU A 61 12.37 16.36 8.37
CA LEU A 61 11.14 16.45 9.17
C LEU A 61 10.65 15.06 9.60
N ILE A 62 10.65 14.08 8.69
CA ILE A 62 10.26 12.69 9.02
C ILE A 62 11.15 12.14 10.15
N ILE A 63 12.47 12.30 10.04
CA ILE A 63 13.41 11.81 11.05
C ILE A 63 13.16 12.48 12.40
N ILE A 64 13.04 13.82 12.43
CA ILE A 64 12.76 14.58 13.65
C ILE A 64 11.41 14.16 14.24
N GLY A 65 10.38 14.01 13.42
CA GLY A 65 9.05 13.55 13.86
C GLY A 65 9.11 12.19 14.53
N ILE A 66 9.82 11.24 13.92
CA ILE A 66 10.00 9.88 14.47
C ILE A 66 10.75 9.95 15.82
N ILE A 67 11.85 10.70 15.89
CA ILE A 67 12.63 10.85 17.13
C ILE A 67 11.74 11.46 18.22
N ASN A 68 11.03 12.55 17.91
CA ASN A 68 10.13 13.21 18.85
C ASN A 68 9.01 12.28 19.34
N TYR A 69 8.41 11.50 18.43
CA TYR A 69 7.39 10.52 18.78
C TYR A 69 7.91 9.48 19.80
N PHE A 70 9.05 8.86 19.51
CA PHE A 70 9.62 7.87 20.44
C PHE A 70 10.07 8.49 21.75
N PHE A 71 10.58 9.71 21.73
CA PHE A 71 10.96 10.44 22.94
C PHE A 71 9.75 10.70 23.85
N VAL A 72 8.68 11.28 23.31
CA VAL A 72 7.46 11.57 24.08
C VAL A 72 6.80 10.29 24.58
N THR A 73 6.74 9.26 23.74
CA THR A 73 6.20 7.94 24.11
C THR A 73 7.03 7.29 25.22
N GLY A 74 8.35 7.36 25.12
CA GLY A 74 9.27 6.87 26.17
C GLY A 74 9.07 7.59 27.50
N LEU A 75 8.94 8.92 27.48
CA LEU A 75 8.62 9.71 28.68
C LEU A 75 7.28 9.32 29.29
N PHE A 76 6.26 9.12 28.45
CA PHE A 76 4.95 8.67 28.93
C PHE A 76 5.03 7.34 29.68
N PHE A 77 5.70 6.35 29.14
CA PHE A 77 5.89 5.05 29.80
C PHE A 77 6.76 5.17 31.06
N TRP A 78 7.81 5.96 31.01
CA TRP A 78 8.67 6.22 32.17
C TRP A 78 7.88 6.83 33.32
N PHE A 79 7.11 7.88 33.07
CA PHE A 79 6.29 8.53 34.09
C PHE A 79 5.18 7.61 34.61
N SER A 80 4.51 6.87 33.74
CA SER A 80 3.50 5.88 34.13
C SER A 80 4.08 4.82 35.04
N PHE A 81 5.25 4.30 34.72
CA PHE A 81 5.95 3.30 35.53
C PHE A 81 6.34 3.87 36.93
N ARG A 82 6.86 5.09 36.99
CA ARG A 82 7.20 5.77 38.25
C ARG A 82 5.99 5.95 39.16
N LEU A 83 4.87 6.38 38.60
CA LEU A 83 3.61 6.54 39.32
C LEU A 83 3.08 5.22 39.87
N LEU A 84 3.14 4.14 39.07
CA LEU A 84 2.73 2.80 39.48
C LEU A 84 3.58 2.27 40.68
N GLN A 85 4.83 2.67 40.76
CA GLN A 85 5.70 2.32 41.91
C GLN A 85 5.51 3.19 43.14
N GLY A 86 4.54 4.13 43.14
CA GLY A 86 4.33 5.09 44.22
C GLY A 86 5.40 6.19 44.28
N GLY A 87 6.17 6.37 43.19
CA GLY A 87 7.16 7.44 43.07
C GLY A 87 6.53 8.77 42.64
N GLU A 88 7.15 9.86 42.98
CA GLU A 88 6.77 11.18 42.48
C GLU A 88 7.37 11.43 41.09
N VAL A 89 6.63 12.14 40.25
CA VAL A 89 7.09 12.61 38.94
C VAL A 89 7.43 14.10 39.10
N ILE A 90 8.73 14.40 39.13
CA ILE A 90 9.22 15.77 39.13
C ILE A 90 9.59 16.16 37.71
N ILE A 91 8.90 17.17 37.20
CA ILE A 91 9.19 17.74 35.87
C ILE A 91 10.05 18.98 36.05
N GLY A 92 11.35 18.83 35.76
CA GLY A 92 12.29 19.95 35.80
C GLY A 92 12.09 20.92 34.61
N SER A 93 12.62 22.14 34.79
CA SER A 93 12.56 23.18 33.73
C SER A 93 13.17 22.75 32.41
N GLU A 94 14.23 21.94 32.45
CA GLU A 94 14.93 21.43 31.27
C GLU A 94 14.02 20.53 30.45
N LEU A 95 13.24 19.66 31.11
CA LEU A 95 12.29 18.80 30.44
C LEU A 95 11.14 19.59 29.81
N ILE A 96 10.64 20.61 30.50
CA ILE A 96 9.62 21.51 29.96
C ILE A 96 10.12 22.20 28.68
N ILE A 97 11.36 22.70 28.68
CA ILE A 97 11.97 23.32 27.49
C ILE A 97 12.08 22.32 26.36
N ILE A 98 12.54 21.09 26.62
CA ILE A 98 12.66 20.04 25.58
C ILE A 98 11.29 19.68 25.00
N LEU A 99 10.26 19.52 25.85
CA LEU A 99 8.90 19.22 25.37
C LEU A 99 8.33 20.40 24.56
N PHE A 100 8.60 21.64 24.98
CA PHE A 100 8.19 22.82 24.25
C PHE A 100 8.87 22.90 22.86
N LEU A 101 10.18 22.64 22.80
CA LEU A 101 10.89 22.55 21.51
C LEU A 101 10.37 21.40 20.64
N GLY A 102 10.03 20.25 21.25
CA GLY A 102 9.40 19.14 20.57
C GLY A 102 8.04 19.50 19.95
N LEU A 103 7.27 20.36 20.60
CA LEU A 103 6.01 20.87 20.05
C LEU A 103 6.25 21.67 18.75
N PHE A 104 7.29 22.49 18.69
CA PHE A 104 7.65 23.20 17.44
C PHE A 104 8.04 22.25 16.32
N ALA A 105 8.62 21.09 16.62
CA ALA A 105 8.94 20.08 15.64
C ALA A 105 7.67 19.45 14.99
N VAL A 106 6.50 19.55 15.62
CA VAL A 106 5.23 19.04 15.09
C VAL A 106 4.54 20.04 14.16
N ILE A 107 4.77 21.34 14.32
CA ILE A 107 4.11 22.41 13.54
C ILE A 107 4.24 22.19 12.02
N PRO A 108 5.41 21.84 11.45
CA PRO A 108 5.56 21.61 10.02
C PRO A 108 4.66 20.49 9.48
N PHE A 109 4.28 19.52 10.31
CA PHE A 109 3.39 18.43 9.90
C PHE A 109 1.95 18.88 9.62
N TYR A 110 1.54 20.01 10.19
CA TYR A 110 0.26 20.63 9.86
C TYR A 110 0.20 21.09 8.38
N PHE A 111 1.36 21.45 7.82
CA PHE A 111 1.51 21.88 6.42
C PHE A 111 2.09 20.80 5.53
N PHE A 112 2.14 19.55 6.00
CA PHE A 112 2.82 18.45 5.33
C PHE A 112 2.07 18.01 4.08
N ILE A 113 0.74 17.95 4.16
CA ILE A 113 -0.16 17.56 3.08
C ILE A 113 -0.89 18.79 2.58
N THR A 114 -0.94 18.98 1.28
CA THR A 114 -1.74 20.03 0.64
C THR A 114 -3.19 19.57 0.47
N ARG A 115 -4.05 20.47 -0.02
CA ARG A 115 -5.40 20.11 -0.47
C ARG A 115 -5.45 19.75 -1.97
N GLU A 116 -4.31 19.78 -2.63
CA GLU A 116 -4.18 19.44 -4.04
C GLU A 116 -3.99 17.93 -4.17
N VAL A 117 -4.75 17.32 -5.07
CA VAL A 117 -4.63 15.90 -5.40
C VAL A 117 -3.55 15.75 -6.49
N SER A 118 -2.70 14.75 -6.36
CA SER A 118 -1.72 14.40 -7.39
C SER A 118 -2.45 14.04 -8.71
N PRO A 119 -1.90 14.40 -9.89
CA PRO A 119 -2.45 13.95 -11.16
C PRO A 119 -2.50 12.43 -11.35
N GLY A 120 -1.79 11.66 -10.51
CA GLY A 120 -1.85 10.21 -10.46
C GLY A 120 -1.30 9.47 -11.68
N PHE A 121 -0.59 10.11 -12.61
CA PHE A 121 -0.12 9.45 -13.84
C PHE A 121 0.81 8.27 -13.57
N GLY A 122 1.79 8.43 -12.70
CA GLY A 122 2.74 7.38 -12.35
C GLY A 122 2.19 6.46 -11.28
N ASP A 123 1.42 7.03 -10.36
CA ASP A 123 0.80 6.41 -9.23
C ASP A 123 -0.69 6.81 -9.17
N ASN A 124 -1.66 6.04 -9.77
CA ASN A 124 -1.34 4.74 -10.41
C ASN A 124 -2.09 4.56 -11.75
N LEU A 125 -2.45 5.65 -12.45
CA LEU A 125 -3.22 5.59 -13.70
C LEU A 125 -2.55 4.75 -14.79
N THR A 126 -1.21 4.77 -14.88
CA THR A 126 -0.47 3.96 -15.87
C THR A 126 -0.75 2.47 -15.68
N ALA A 127 -0.81 2.01 -14.43
CA ALA A 127 -1.15 0.62 -14.12
C ALA A 127 -2.62 0.31 -14.44
N VAL A 128 -3.54 1.21 -14.12
CA VAL A 128 -4.98 1.07 -14.46
C VAL A 128 -5.16 0.94 -15.97
N PHE A 129 -4.52 1.79 -16.78
CA PHE A 129 -4.55 1.66 -18.24
C PHE A 129 -3.94 0.35 -18.71
N THR A 130 -2.88 -0.12 -18.07
CA THR A 130 -2.23 -1.39 -18.42
C THR A 130 -3.16 -2.57 -18.18
N ILE A 131 -3.82 -2.65 -17.02
CA ILE A 131 -4.80 -3.73 -16.77
C ILE A 131 -6.01 -3.64 -17.70
N GLY A 132 -6.46 -2.42 -18.04
CA GLY A 132 -7.52 -2.21 -19.02
C GLY A 132 -7.15 -2.72 -20.41
N LYS A 133 -5.93 -2.44 -20.89
CA LYS A 133 -5.42 -2.99 -22.16
C LYS A 133 -5.20 -4.48 -22.10
N LEU A 134 -4.77 -5.02 -20.97
CA LEU A 134 -4.67 -6.46 -20.76
C LEU A 134 -6.05 -7.13 -20.79
N ALA A 135 -7.07 -6.49 -20.22
CA ALA A 135 -8.45 -6.97 -20.28
C ALA A 135 -8.96 -7.03 -21.72
N GLU A 136 -8.76 -5.97 -22.51
CA GLU A 136 -9.11 -5.93 -23.94
C GLU A 136 -8.41 -7.06 -24.72
N PHE A 137 -7.11 -7.22 -24.50
CA PHE A 137 -6.31 -8.25 -25.18
C PHE A 137 -6.76 -9.67 -24.83
N LEU A 138 -6.93 -9.98 -23.53
CA LEU A 138 -7.28 -11.34 -23.07
C LEU A 138 -8.74 -11.71 -23.33
N SER A 139 -9.66 -10.74 -23.38
CA SER A 139 -11.06 -10.97 -23.74
C SER A 139 -11.28 -11.11 -25.26
N GLY A 140 -10.26 -10.82 -26.05
CA GLY A 140 -10.33 -10.91 -27.51
C GLY A 140 -10.60 -12.34 -28.01
N LYS A 141 -11.31 -12.47 -29.15
CA LYS A 141 -11.74 -13.75 -29.73
C LYS A 141 -10.61 -14.78 -29.93
N HIS A 142 -9.37 -14.33 -30.14
CA HIS A 142 -8.22 -15.22 -30.32
C HIS A 142 -7.65 -15.79 -28.99
N ASN A 143 -7.91 -15.12 -27.86
CA ASN A 143 -7.37 -15.50 -26.56
C ASN A 143 -8.39 -16.22 -25.68
N LEU A 144 -9.68 -15.92 -25.83
CA LEU A 144 -10.76 -16.59 -25.09
C LEU A 144 -10.70 -18.13 -25.19
N PRO A 145 -10.42 -18.76 -26.35
CA PRO A 145 -10.34 -20.21 -26.42
C PRO A 145 -9.22 -20.84 -25.57
N LYS A 146 -8.23 -20.04 -25.14
CA LYS A 146 -7.13 -20.51 -24.27
C LYS A 146 -7.55 -20.56 -22.80
N LEU A 147 -8.61 -19.84 -22.44
CA LEU A 147 -9.11 -19.73 -21.06
C LEU A 147 -10.17 -20.80 -20.78
N LYS A 148 -9.78 -22.08 -20.81
CA LYS A 148 -10.73 -23.19 -20.63
C LYS A 148 -11.28 -23.25 -19.22
N HIS A 149 -10.44 -23.07 -18.21
CA HIS A 149 -10.77 -23.24 -16.78
C HIS A 149 -10.27 -22.07 -15.92
N THR A 150 -9.73 -21.02 -16.53
CA THR A 150 -9.18 -19.87 -15.84
C THR A 150 -10.13 -18.68 -15.97
N ARG A 151 -10.66 -18.23 -14.84
CA ARG A 151 -11.39 -16.97 -14.75
C ARG A 151 -10.37 -15.82 -14.63
N LEU A 152 -10.61 -14.72 -15.35
CA LEU A 152 -9.85 -13.49 -15.19
C LEU A 152 -10.71 -12.45 -14.49
N VAL A 153 -10.09 -11.74 -13.56
CA VAL A 153 -10.66 -10.58 -12.88
C VAL A 153 -9.72 -9.41 -13.06
N PHE A 154 -10.25 -8.27 -13.44
CA PHE A 154 -9.54 -7.01 -13.57
C PHE A 154 -10.16 -6.05 -12.56
N LEU A 155 -9.36 -5.64 -11.58
CA LEU A 155 -9.78 -4.81 -10.47
C LEU A 155 -9.08 -3.45 -10.54
N ALA A 156 -9.84 -2.38 -10.72
CA ALA A 156 -9.37 -1.05 -10.38
C ALA A 156 -9.91 -0.71 -8.98
N SER A 157 -9.03 -0.72 -7.99
CA SER A 157 -9.36 -0.51 -6.58
C SER A 157 -9.40 0.97 -6.24
N ASP A 158 -10.29 1.31 -5.32
CA ASP A 158 -10.38 2.64 -4.72
C ASP A 158 -9.69 2.67 -3.35
N ALA A 159 -9.40 3.86 -2.85
CA ALA A 159 -8.92 4.09 -1.49
C ALA A 159 -7.69 3.25 -1.08
N GLU A 160 -6.77 3.02 -2.01
CA GLU A 160 -5.47 2.42 -1.74
C GLU A 160 -4.64 3.38 -0.88
N GLU A 161 -4.57 4.64 -1.28
CA GLU A 161 -3.87 5.73 -0.60
C GLU A 161 -4.42 6.04 0.81
N SER A 162 -5.60 5.53 1.08
CA SER A 162 -6.24 5.59 2.41
C SER A 162 -6.02 4.32 3.24
N GLY A 163 -5.07 3.46 2.85
CA GLY A 163 -4.67 2.26 3.59
C GLY A 163 -5.24 0.96 3.03
N LEU A 164 -5.18 0.77 1.72
CA LEU A 164 -5.52 -0.46 0.99
C LEU A 164 -7.00 -0.88 1.12
N ARG A 165 -7.90 0.08 1.39
CA ARG A 165 -9.28 -0.21 1.81
C ARG A 165 -10.10 -0.89 0.72
N GLY A 166 -9.97 -0.45 -0.53
CA GLY A 166 -10.70 -1.03 -1.66
C GLY A 166 -10.32 -2.47 -1.92
N ALA A 167 -9.03 -2.78 -1.95
CA ALA A 167 -8.56 -4.15 -2.11
C ALA A 167 -8.97 -5.04 -0.94
N ARG A 168 -8.89 -4.54 0.29
CA ARG A 168 -9.34 -5.24 1.49
C ARG A 168 -10.81 -5.61 1.41
N GLU A 169 -11.66 -4.66 1.07
CA GLU A 169 -13.10 -4.91 0.95
C GLU A 169 -13.40 -5.89 -0.18
N PHE A 170 -12.72 -5.79 -1.32
CA PHE A 170 -12.83 -6.74 -2.41
C PHE A 170 -12.48 -8.17 -1.96
N VAL A 171 -11.36 -8.35 -1.26
CA VAL A 171 -10.95 -9.66 -0.73
C VAL A 171 -11.97 -10.17 0.28
N ARG A 172 -12.47 -9.33 1.18
CA ARG A 172 -13.47 -9.69 2.18
C ARG A 172 -14.76 -10.20 1.55
N GLN A 173 -15.25 -9.53 0.51
CA GLN A 173 -16.47 -9.93 -0.21
C GLN A 173 -16.30 -11.26 -0.97
N HIS A 174 -15.11 -11.57 -1.44
CA HIS A 174 -14.82 -12.75 -2.26
C HIS A 174 -14.10 -13.87 -1.50
N ILE A 175 -13.92 -13.75 -0.19
CA ILE A 175 -13.12 -14.69 0.62
C ILE A 175 -13.61 -16.15 0.52
N ILE A 176 -14.92 -16.39 0.43
CA ILE A 176 -15.49 -17.74 0.29
C ILE A 176 -15.09 -18.34 -1.06
N GLU A 177 -15.14 -17.53 -2.09
CA GLU A 177 -14.77 -17.96 -3.45
C GLU A 177 -13.28 -18.27 -3.54
N PHE A 178 -12.43 -17.43 -2.98
CA PHE A 178 -10.97 -17.62 -2.95
C PHE A 178 -10.53 -18.87 -2.17
N LYS A 179 -11.33 -19.32 -1.20
CA LYS A 179 -11.09 -20.59 -0.49
C LYS A 179 -11.43 -21.83 -1.30
N ASN A 180 -12.28 -21.71 -2.31
CA ASN A 180 -12.81 -22.87 -3.06
C ASN A 180 -11.89 -23.33 -4.21
N HIS A 181 -11.03 -22.46 -4.75
CA HIS A 181 -10.08 -22.81 -5.81
C HIS A 181 -8.88 -21.86 -5.80
N PRO A 182 -7.74 -22.26 -6.39
CA PRO A 182 -6.54 -21.43 -6.44
C PRO A 182 -6.81 -20.07 -7.10
N HIS A 183 -6.29 -19.02 -6.49
CA HIS A 183 -6.31 -17.68 -7.03
C HIS A 183 -4.91 -17.05 -6.95
N PHE A 184 -4.62 -16.15 -7.89
CA PHE A 184 -3.37 -15.42 -7.96
C PHE A 184 -3.66 -13.97 -8.28
N ASN A 185 -3.10 -13.06 -7.50
CA ASN A 185 -3.16 -11.63 -7.76
C ASN A 185 -1.84 -11.14 -8.36
N PHE A 186 -1.93 -10.38 -9.44
CA PHE A 186 -0.87 -9.59 -10.02
C PHE A 186 -1.23 -8.12 -9.84
N ASN A 187 -0.72 -7.52 -8.79
CA ASN A 187 -0.90 -6.11 -8.53
C ASN A 187 0.15 -5.29 -9.28
N LEU A 188 -0.30 -4.28 -10.00
CA LEU A 188 0.53 -3.34 -10.73
C LEU A 188 0.48 -2.01 -10.01
N ASP A 189 1.66 -1.53 -9.62
CA ASP A 189 1.78 -0.31 -8.87
C ASP A 189 3.01 0.47 -9.32
N SER A 190 2.84 1.78 -9.55
CA SER A 190 3.89 2.72 -9.92
C SER A 190 4.77 2.27 -11.11
N ILE A 191 4.19 1.62 -12.13
CA ILE A 191 4.89 1.02 -13.29
C ILE A 191 5.11 2.00 -14.44
N TYR A 192 5.42 3.25 -14.18
CA TYR A 192 5.58 4.28 -15.21
C TYR A 192 6.93 4.25 -15.96
N LYS A 193 7.86 3.38 -15.56
CA LYS A 193 9.16 3.18 -16.23
C LYS A 193 9.46 1.71 -16.40
N SER A 194 9.39 1.21 -17.64
CA SER A 194 9.72 -0.18 -17.98
C SER A 194 11.18 -0.56 -17.72
N GLU A 195 12.08 0.42 -17.56
CA GLU A 195 13.50 0.21 -17.32
C GLU A 195 13.82 -0.24 -15.88
N TYR A 196 12.85 -0.17 -14.96
CA TYR A 196 13.07 -0.42 -13.53
C TYR A 196 11.95 -1.27 -12.92
N LEU A 197 11.60 -2.36 -13.58
CA LEU A 197 10.61 -3.29 -13.04
C LEU A 197 11.09 -3.90 -11.73
N THR A 198 10.25 -3.87 -10.72
CA THR A 198 10.56 -4.45 -9.40
C THR A 198 9.50 -5.46 -9.02
N PHE A 199 9.91 -6.69 -8.75
CA PHE A 199 9.04 -7.76 -8.26
C PHE A 199 9.27 -7.95 -6.78
N PHE A 200 8.23 -7.72 -5.98
CA PHE A 200 8.31 -7.79 -4.53
C PHE A 200 8.07 -9.20 -4.00
N THR A 201 8.78 -9.56 -2.94
CA THR A 201 8.66 -10.83 -2.20
C THR A 201 8.01 -10.66 -0.84
N SER A 202 7.77 -9.43 -0.43
CA SER A 202 6.99 -9.06 0.75
C SER A 202 6.29 -7.74 0.51
N ASP A 203 5.32 -7.40 1.33
CA ASP A 203 4.53 -6.17 1.28
C ASP A 203 4.22 -5.65 2.69
N VAL A 204 3.51 -4.53 2.78
CA VAL A 204 3.03 -3.90 4.02
C VAL A 204 4.16 -3.84 5.06
N ASN A 205 5.17 -3.03 4.76
CA ASN A 205 6.35 -2.87 5.64
C ASN A 205 7.05 -4.19 6.01
N LYS A 206 7.06 -5.19 5.13
CA LYS A 206 7.57 -6.56 5.31
C LYS A 206 6.73 -7.44 6.25
N THR A 207 5.55 -7.03 6.64
CA THR A 207 4.69 -7.82 7.52
C THR A 207 3.92 -8.91 6.79
N VAL A 208 3.75 -8.76 5.47
CA VAL A 208 3.08 -9.73 4.60
C VAL A 208 4.08 -10.35 3.63
N LYS A 209 4.06 -11.68 3.51
CA LYS A 209 4.90 -12.41 2.54
C LYS A 209 4.14 -12.58 1.24
N LEU A 210 4.77 -12.19 0.13
CA LEU A 210 4.30 -12.47 -1.21
C LEU A 210 4.96 -13.75 -1.77
N SER A 211 4.42 -14.28 -2.87
CA SER A 211 4.94 -15.51 -3.47
C SER A 211 6.31 -15.29 -4.11
N ASN A 212 7.37 -15.82 -3.50
CA ASN A 212 8.71 -15.81 -4.07
C ASN A 212 8.79 -16.50 -5.43
N GLU A 213 8.05 -17.61 -5.61
CA GLU A 213 8.01 -18.36 -6.86
C GLU A 213 7.43 -17.49 -7.98
N LYS A 214 6.27 -16.86 -7.76
CA LYS A 214 5.62 -16.03 -8.77
C LYS A 214 6.43 -14.78 -9.08
N SER A 215 7.00 -14.12 -8.06
CA SER A 215 7.90 -12.97 -8.26
C SER A 215 9.11 -13.35 -9.10
N ARG A 216 9.69 -14.54 -8.88
CA ARG A 216 10.82 -15.03 -9.68
C ARG A 216 10.41 -15.34 -11.11
N ASN A 217 9.28 -16.03 -11.31
CA ASN A 217 8.78 -16.33 -12.64
C ASN A 217 8.53 -15.05 -13.48
N CYS A 218 7.92 -14.04 -12.86
CA CYS A 218 7.72 -12.75 -13.52
C CYS A 218 9.05 -12.04 -13.82
N PHE A 219 10.01 -12.10 -12.90
CA PHE A 219 11.35 -11.56 -13.11
C PHE A 219 12.06 -12.25 -14.28
N ASP A 220 12.06 -13.60 -14.32
CA ASP A 220 12.72 -14.36 -15.37
C ASP A 220 12.11 -14.02 -16.75
N ILE A 221 10.78 -13.95 -16.85
CA ILE A 221 10.08 -13.52 -18.06
C ILE A 221 10.48 -12.09 -18.46
N ALA A 222 10.56 -11.16 -17.52
CA ALA A 222 10.97 -9.79 -17.80
C ALA A 222 12.40 -9.72 -18.35
N MET A 223 13.31 -10.50 -17.77
CA MET A 223 14.69 -10.58 -18.23
C MET A 223 14.80 -11.22 -19.64
N GLU A 224 14.05 -12.28 -19.90
CA GLU A 224 13.98 -12.92 -21.25
C GLU A 224 13.45 -11.94 -22.31
N LEU A 225 12.53 -11.06 -21.94
CA LEU A 225 11.99 -10.00 -22.81
C LEU A 225 12.92 -8.80 -22.95
N GLY A 226 14.07 -8.78 -22.27
CA GLY A 226 15.07 -7.71 -22.34
C GLY A 226 14.81 -6.52 -21.43
N TYR A 227 13.86 -6.61 -20.50
CA TYR A 227 13.62 -5.57 -19.51
C TYR A 227 14.64 -5.63 -18.36
N LYS A 228 15.04 -4.48 -17.85
CA LYS A 228 15.80 -4.41 -16.60
C LYS A 228 14.85 -4.62 -15.42
N ALA A 229 15.11 -5.67 -14.66
CA ALA A 229 14.26 -6.04 -13.53
C ALA A 229 15.07 -6.36 -12.30
N LYS A 230 14.42 -6.34 -11.13
CA LYS A 230 14.99 -6.79 -9.85
C LYS A 230 13.91 -7.45 -8.99
N ILE A 231 14.36 -8.32 -8.09
CA ILE A 231 13.53 -8.90 -7.04
C ILE A 231 14.00 -8.31 -5.72
N MET A 232 13.06 -7.86 -4.90
CA MET A 232 13.39 -7.35 -3.56
C MET A 232 12.23 -7.51 -2.59
N SER A 233 12.56 -7.44 -1.30
CA SER A 233 11.56 -7.25 -0.25
C SER A 233 11.13 -5.80 -0.20
N PHE A 234 9.85 -5.54 0.05
CA PHE A 234 9.34 -4.17 0.19
C PHE A 234 10.07 -3.44 1.32
N PRO A 235 10.50 -2.19 1.15
CA PRO A 235 11.24 -1.47 2.17
C PRO A 235 10.35 -1.16 3.39
N ILE A 236 10.94 -1.21 4.59
CA ILE A 236 10.25 -0.75 5.81
C ILE A 236 10.08 0.77 5.72
N GLY A 237 8.88 1.25 6.02
CA GLY A 237 8.51 2.67 5.88
C GLY A 237 8.12 3.06 4.46
N GLY A 238 8.09 2.10 3.52
CA GLY A 238 7.61 2.32 2.15
C GLY A 238 6.11 2.23 1.99
N GLY A 239 5.39 1.86 3.05
CA GLY A 239 3.94 1.66 2.97
C GLY A 239 3.55 0.22 2.67
N GLY A 240 2.58 0.03 1.82
CA GLY A 240 2.09 -1.23 1.29
C GLY A 240 1.47 -1.02 -0.07
N THR A 241 1.08 -2.10 -0.70
CA THR A 241 0.30 -2.11 -1.94
C THR A 241 -0.91 -3.02 -1.79
N ASP A 242 -1.85 -2.95 -2.71
CA ASP A 242 -3.03 -3.81 -2.72
C ASP A 242 -2.68 -5.31 -2.72
N ALA A 243 -1.50 -5.70 -3.22
CA ALA A 243 -1.04 -7.09 -3.19
C ALA A 243 -1.00 -7.67 -1.76
N GLY A 244 -0.73 -6.83 -0.76
CA GLY A 244 -0.70 -7.23 0.63
C GLY A 244 -2.05 -7.77 1.13
N GLU A 245 -3.16 -7.19 0.69
CA GLU A 245 -4.50 -7.63 1.11
C GLU A 245 -4.89 -8.99 0.50
N PHE A 246 -4.43 -9.29 -0.71
CA PHE A 246 -4.65 -10.61 -1.35
C PHE A 246 -3.77 -11.72 -0.76
N ALA A 247 -2.69 -11.37 -0.07
CA ALA A 247 -1.73 -12.33 0.50
C ALA A 247 -1.95 -12.60 2.00
N ARG A 248 -2.83 -11.87 2.66
CA ARG A 248 -3.26 -12.08 4.06
C ARG A 248 -4.29 -13.20 4.15
#